data_731c9ebada46562488821770bd86dd93
#
_entry.id   731c9ebada46562488821770bd86dd93
#
_cell.length_a   1.000
_cell.length_b   1.000
_cell.length_c   1.000
_cell.angle_alpha   90.00
_cell.angle_beta   90.00
_cell.angle_gamma   90.00
#
_symmetry.space_group_name_H-M   'P 1'
#
loop_
_entity.id
_entity.type
_entity.pdbx_description
1 polymer ?
#
loop_
_entity_poly.entity_id
_entity_poly.type
_entity_poly.pdbx_seq_one_letter_code
_entity_poly.pdbx_strand_id
1 'polypeptide(L)'
;MAEVNAVEKQPVTQEYLKKMDAYWRAANYLGAAQLYLLDNPLLREPLTMDHIKKKIVGHWGTVPGQNFVYVHLNRVIKKYDQDMILISGPGHGGNFFVANTYLEGTYSEVYPNIGEDMDGLKKLCKQFSFPGGISSHVAPETPGSINEGGELGYSLAHSFGAVFDNPDLVAACIVGDGESETGPLATSWQCNKFLNPKTDGAVLPILHLNGYKISNPTILARISREELEHFFDGCGWKPYFVEGDEPMDMHSKMAAALDQAMDEIKAIQKNARENDDLTRPKWPMIVLRTCLLYTSDAAD
;
A
#
# COMPACT_ATOMS: atom_id res chain seq x y z
N MET A 1 -3.44 17.88 34.38
CA MET A 1 -3.52 18.45 33.04
C MET A 1 -2.12 18.38 32.46
N ALA A 2 -1.85 17.37 31.65
CA ALA A 2 -0.58 17.24 30.92
C ALA A 2 -0.76 18.01 29.61
N GLU A 3 0.09 19.01 29.38
CA GLU A 3 0.20 19.70 28.10
C GLU A 3 0.55 18.69 27.04
N VAL A 4 -0.39 18.46 26.11
CA VAL A 4 -0.09 17.75 24.88
C VAL A 4 0.80 18.68 24.07
N ASN A 5 2.10 18.45 24.12
CA ASN A 5 3.06 19.13 23.26
C ASN A 5 2.62 18.96 21.82
N ALA A 6 2.25 20.06 21.19
CA ALA A 6 2.07 20.13 19.74
C ALA A 6 3.39 19.68 19.09
N VAL A 7 3.40 18.49 18.51
CA VAL A 7 4.52 18.01 17.72
C VAL A 7 4.70 19.02 16.59
N GLU A 8 5.78 19.81 16.65
CA GLU A 8 6.12 20.74 15.58
C GLU A 8 6.15 19.98 14.24
N LYS A 9 5.34 20.45 13.31
CA LYS A 9 5.22 19.90 11.95
C LYS A 9 6.50 20.24 11.16
N GLN A 10 7.60 19.55 11.45
CA GLN A 10 8.78 19.71 10.62
C GLN A 10 8.54 19.00 9.27
N PRO A 11 8.79 19.70 8.16
CA PRO A 11 8.73 19.07 6.85
C PRO A 11 9.73 17.91 6.79
N VAL A 12 9.34 16.84 6.09
CA VAL A 12 10.21 15.67 5.93
C VAL A 12 11.52 16.10 5.26
N THR A 13 12.65 15.82 5.91
CA THR A 13 13.96 16.25 5.40
C THR A 13 14.34 15.44 4.15
N GLN A 14 15.13 16.04 3.26
CA GLN A 14 15.66 15.36 2.07
C GLN A 14 16.49 14.11 2.43
N GLU A 15 17.23 14.15 3.55
CA GLU A 15 17.96 12.99 4.03
C GLU A 15 17.04 11.84 4.42
N TYR A 16 15.93 12.14 5.08
CA TYR A 16 14.93 11.13 5.43
C TYR A 16 14.26 10.54 4.19
N LEU A 17 13.90 11.37 3.21
CA LEU A 17 13.34 10.90 1.94
C LEU A 17 14.32 9.99 1.17
N LYS A 18 15.62 10.29 1.18
CA LYS A 18 16.65 9.40 0.59
C LYS A 18 16.71 8.04 1.28
N LYS A 19 16.52 7.98 2.59
CA LYS A 19 16.45 6.70 3.32
C LYS A 19 15.19 5.92 2.93
N MET A 20 14.06 6.60 2.77
CA MET A 20 12.81 5.98 2.29
C MET A 20 12.96 5.47 0.85
N ASP A 21 13.59 6.22 -0.05
CA ASP A 21 13.88 5.79 -1.42
C ASP A 21 14.79 4.55 -1.44
N ALA A 22 15.82 4.54 -0.60
CA ALA A 22 16.72 3.37 -0.49
C ALA A 22 15.97 2.13 0.00
N TYR A 23 15.09 2.26 0.99
CA TYR A 23 14.24 1.17 1.47
C TYR A 23 13.28 0.69 0.37
N TRP A 24 12.59 1.61 -0.30
CA TRP A 24 11.69 1.31 -1.41
C TRP A 24 12.39 0.54 -2.53
N ARG A 25 13.60 0.96 -2.91
CA ARG A 25 14.42 0.26 -3.92
C ARG A 25 14.81 -1.14 -3.46
N ALA A 26 15.18 -1.32 -2.19
CA ALA A 26 15.49 -2.63 -1.63
C ALA A 26 14.26 -3.54 -1.64
N ALA A 27 13.09 -3.05 -1.24
CA ALA A 27 11.83 -3.80 -1.29
C ALA A 27 11.46 -4.18 -2.73
N ASN A 28 11.62 -3.28 -3.69
CA ASN A 28 11.40 -3.57 -5.11
C ASN A 28 12.37 -4.64 -5.62
N TYR A 29 13.64 -4.53 -5.26
CA TYR A 29 14.62 -5.55 -5.64
C TYR A 29 14.24 -6.93 -5.09
N LEU A 30 13.88 -7.01 -3.82
CA LEU A 30 13.44 -8.26 -3.21
C LEU A 30 12.15 -8.80 -3.84
N GLY A 31 11.22 -7.92 -4.19
CA GLY A 31 10.01 -8.29 -4.92
C GLY A 31 10.33 -8.93 -6.27
N ALA A 32 11.21 -8.32 -7.04
CA ALA A 32 11.68 -8.86 -8.32
C ALA A 32 12.50 -10.15 -8.15
N ALA A 33 13.42 -10.19 -7.18
CA ALA A 33 14.23 -11.36 -6.91
C ALA A 33 13.38 -12.58 -6.54
N GLN A 34 12.35 -12.40 -5.70
CA GLN A 34 11.39 -13.46 -5.37
C GLN A 34 10.67 -14.00 -6.60
N LEU A 35 10.32 -13.12 -7.54
CA LEU A 35 9.58 -13.50 -8.74
C LEU A 35 10.45 -14.28 -9.72
N TYR A 36 11.69 -13.85 -9.94
CA TYR A 36 12.53 -14.33 -11.05
C TYR A 36 13.67 -15.25 -10.65
N LEU A 37 14.25 -15.11 -9.44
CA LEU A 37 15.51 -15.77 -9.10
C LEU A 37 15.33 -17.07 -8.31
N LEU A 38 16.13 -18.08 -8.68
CA LEU A 38 16.35 -19.32 -7.92
C LEU A 38 17.61 -19.22 -7.07
N ASP A 39 18.61 -18.54 -7.57
CA ASP A 39 19.95 -18.44 -6.97
C ASP A 39 20.58 -17.08 -7.26
N ASN A 40 21.76 -16.82 -6.65
CA ASN A 40 22.53 -15.60 -6.85
C ASN A 40 21.71 -14.31 -6.56
N PRO A 41 20.92 -14.23 -5.48
CA PRO A 41 20.01 -13.12 -5.24
C PRO A 41 20.70 -11.77 -5.00
N LEU A 42 22.00 -11.73 -4.71
CA LEU A 42 22.79 -10.51 -4.59
C LEU A 42 23.68 -10.23 -5.80
N LEU A 43 23.48 -10.94 -6.92
CA LEU A 43 24.21 -10.76 -8.18
C LEU A 43 25.75 -10.72 -7.98
N ARG A 44 26.28 -11.60 -7.12
CA ARG A 44 27.72 -11.67 -6.83
C ARG A 44 28.53 -12.24 -7.99
N GLU A 45 27.88 -12.91 -8.89
CA GLU A 45 28.41 -13.40 -10.15
C GLU A 45 27.45 -13.03 -11.29
N PRO A 46 27.90 -13.04 -12.56
CA PRO A 46 27.04 -12.76 -13.70
C PRO A 46 25.82 -13.70 -13.73
N LEU A 47 24.65 -13.16 -14.04
CA LEU A 47 23.44 -13.97 -14.19
C LEU A 47 23.58 -14.98 -15.32
N THR A 48 23.14 -16.20 -15.02
CA THR A 48 22.99 -17.28 -16.00
C THR A 48 21.57 -17.81 -15.98
N MET A 49 21.17 -18.57 -16.98
CA MET A 49 19.82 -19.17 -17.03
C MET A 49 19.54 -20.12 -15.86
N ASP A 50 20.59 -20.69 -15.24
CA ASP A 50 20.43 -21.57 -14.07
C ASP A 50 20.04 -20.80 -12.80
N HIS A 51 20.27 -19.49 -12.77
CA HIS A 51 19.85 -18.62 -11.67
C HIS A 51 18.39 -18.20 -11.78
N ILE A 52 17.74 -18.41 -12.93
CA ILE A 52 16.40 -17.93 -13.23
C ILE A 52 15.37 -19.05 -13.05
N LYS A 53 14.21 -18.74 -12.51
CA LYS A 53 13.10 -19.67 -12.41
C LYS A 53 12.62 -20.09 -13.81
N LYS A 54 12.50 -21.39 -14.05
CA LYS A 54 12.00 -21.93 -15.33
C LYS A 54 10.51 -21.61 -15.56
N LYS A 55 9.76 -21.44 -14.48
CA LYS A 55 8.35 -21.06 -14.51
C LYS A 55 8.19 -19.87 -13.55
N ILE A 56 7.86 -18.74 -14.11
CA ILE A 56 7.58 -17.51 -13.38
C ILE A 56 6.09 -17.49 -13.08
N VAL A 57 5.75 -17.35 -11.79
CA VAL A 57 4.36 -17.25 -11.33
C VAL A 57 4.27 -16.16 -10.29
N GLY A 58 3.47 -15.14 -10.56
CA GLY A 58 3.29 -13.96 -9.73
C GLY A 58 3.15 -12.70 -10.58
N HIS A 59 3.09 -11.56 -9.93
CA HIS A 59 2.85 -10.28 -10.60
C HIS A 59 3.88 -9.25 -10.14
N TRP A 60 4.25 -8.37 -11.05
CA TRP A 60 5.17 -7.26 -10.79
C TRP A 60 4.48 -5.89 -10.81
N GLY A 61 3.53 -5.67 -11.73
CA GLY A 61 2.99 -4.37 -12.08
C GLY A 61 2.48 -3.48 -10.94
N THR A 62 1.96 -4.08 -9.88
CA THR A 62 1.48 -3.34 -8.70
C THR A 62 2.53 -3.22 -7.59
N VAL A 63 3.59 -4.05 -7.61
CA VAL A 63 4.56 -4.19 -6.51
C VAL A 63 5.30 -2.90 -6.19
N PRO A 64 5.86 -2.16 -7.16
CA PRO A 64 6.56 -0.91 -6.84
C PRO A 64 5.67 0.15 -6.19
N GLY A 65 4.43 0.27 -6.64
CA GLY A 65 3.46 1.20 -6.05
C GLY A 65 3.04 0.78 -4.64
N GLN A 66 2.83 -0.51 -4.40
CA GLN A 66 2.51 -1.03 -3.06
C GLN A 66 3.68 -0.85 -2.09
N ASN A 67 4.92 -1.13 -2.51
CA ASN A 67 6.12 -0.85 -1.70
C ASN A 67 6.27 0.64 -1.41
N PHE A 68 5.93 1.49 -2.36
CA PHE A 68 5.97 2.94 -2.18
C PHE A 68 4.96 3.39 -1.11
N VAL A 69 3.73 2.90 -1.18
CA VAL A 69 2.71 3.16 -0.16
C VAL A 69 3.17 2.64 1.20
N TYR A 70 3.68 1.41 1.26
CA TYR A 70 4.11 0.77 2.50
C TYR A 70 5.15 1.60 3.27
N VAL A 71 6.21 2.03 2.61
CA VAL A 71 7.27 2.83 3.27
C VAL A 71 6.75 4.17 3.79
N HIS A 72 5.79 4.78 3.08
CA HIS A 72 5.16 6.02 3.51
C HIS A 72 4.19 5.82 4.68
N LEU A 73 3.45 4.71 4.72
CA LEU A 73 2.58 4.40 5.86
C LEU A 73 3.39 4.11 7.12
N ASN A 74 4.53 3.40 7.02
CA ASN A 74 5.46 3.23 8.14
C ASN A 74 5.95 4.58 8.70
N ARG A 75 6.21 5.56 7.83
CA ARG A 75 6.52 6.93 8.25
C ARG A 75 5.36 7.57 9.01
N VAL A 76 4.15 7.42 8.50
CA VAL A 76 2.93 7.97 9.12
C VAL A 76 2.68 7.35 10.49
N ILE A 77 2.75 6.02 10.58
CA ILE A 77 2.59 5.29 11.85
C ILE A 77 3.55 5.84 12.91
N LYS A 78 4.84 5.96 12.57
CA LYS A 78 5.86 6.47 13.48
C LYS A 78 5.68 7.96 13.83
N LYS A 79 5.28 8.78 12.86
CA LYS A 79 5.12 10.23 13.06
C LYS A 79 3.94 10.57 13.96
N TYR A 80 2.84 9.86 13.80
CA TYR A 80 1.57 10.16 14.48
C TYR A 80 1.27 9.24 15.66
N ASP A 81 2.15 8.26 15.92
CA ASP A 81 1.88 7.16 16.88
C ASP A 81 0.49 6.56 16.63
N GLN A 82 0.25 6.19 15.36
CA GLN A 82 -1.07 5.85 14.88
C GLN A 82 -1.28 4.35 14.82
N ASP A 83 -2.34 3.87 15.48
CA ASP A 83 -2.86 2.53 15.25
C ASP A 83 -3.37 2.41 13.82
N MET A 84 -2.69 1.61 13.02
CA MET A 84 -3.00 1.47 11.60
C MET A 84 -2.90 0.03 11.13
N ILE A 85 -3.83 -0.36 10.27
CA ILE A 85 -3.71 -1.59 9.47
C ILE A 85 -3.64 -1.23 7.99
N LEU A 86 -2.91 -2.04 7.22
CA LEU A 86 -2.85 -1.93 5.77
C LEU A 86 -3.67 -3.05 5.13
N ILE A 87 -4.60 -2.67 4.26
CA ILE A 87 -5.37 -3.60 3.43
C ILE A 87 -4.93 -3.43 1.99
N SER A 88 -4.46 -4.51 1.38
CA SER A 88 -4.02 -4.52 -0.01
C SER A 88 -5.10 -5.12 -0.90
N GLY A 89 -5.79 -4.28 -1.66
CA GLY A 89 -6.74 -4.70 -2.68
C GLY A 89 -6.09 -5.48 -3.82
N PRO A 90 -4.99 -4.97 -4.44
CA PRO A 90 -4.25 -5.73 -5.43
C PRO A 90 -3.37 -6.82 -4.78
N GLY A 91 -4.00 -7.75 -4.06
CA GLY A 91 -3.37 -8.83 -3.31
C GLY A 91 -2.56 -9.81 -4.17
N HIS A 92 -2.73 -9.79 -5.48
CA HIS A 92 -1.91 -10.54 -6.43
C HIS A 92 -0.43 -10.14 -6.43
N GLY A 93 -0.09 -8.95 -5.91
CA GLY A 93 1.29 -8.51 -5.69
C GLY A 93 1.90 -8.99 -4.37
N GLY A 94 1.56 -10.20 -3.86
CA GLY A 94 1.96 -10.68 -2.53
C GLY A 94 3.46 -10.62 -2.20
N ASN A 95 4.32 -10.64 -3.22
CA ASN A 95 5.77 -10.48 -3.05
C ASN A 95 6.18 -9.13 -2.42
N PHE A 96 5.34 -8.10 -2.47
CA PHE A 96 5.64 -6.85 -1.76
C PHE A 96 5.56 -7.04 -0.23
N PHE A 97 4.56 -7.75 0.27
CA PHE A 97 4.44 -8.03 1.71
C PHE A 97 5.60 -8.88 2.21
N VAL A 98 5.94 -9.95 1.49
CA VAL A 98 7.08 -10.81 1.82
C VAL A 98 8.38 -10.00 1.83
N ALA A 99 8.60 -9.12 0.84
CA ALA A 99 9.79 -8.26 0.78
C ALA A 99 9.89 -7.34 1.99
N ASN A 100 8.79 -6.67 2.37
CA ASN A 100 8.78 -5.73 3.48
C ASN A 100 8.94 -6.43 4.84
N THR A 101 8.22 -7.52 5.09
CA THR A 101 8.33 -8.27 6.35
C THR A 101 9.71 -8.91 6.51
N TYR A 102 10.37 -9.29 5.41
CA TYR A 102 11.75 -9.75 5.45
C TYR A 102 12.73 -8.61 5.78
N LEU A 103 12.58 -7.43 5.16
CA LEU A 103 13.41 -6.26 5.44
C LEU A 103 13.25 -5.74 6.88
N GLU A 104 12.11 -5.98 7.49
CA GLU A 104 11.81 -5.60 8.88
C GLU A 104 12.29 -6.64 9.91
N GLY A 105 12.77 -7.79 9.45
CA GLY A 105 13.21 -8.89 10.30
C GLY A 105 12.10 -9.83 10.75
N THR A 106 10.84 -9.41 10.73
CA THR A 106 9.68 -10.18 11.19
C THR A 106 9.56 -11.54 10.49
N TYR A 107 9.89 -11.59 9.19
CA TYR A 107 9.86 -12.84 8.44
C TYR A 107 10.82 -13.88 9.03
N SER A 108 12.05 -13.47 9.33
CA SER A 108 13.10 -14.33 9.88
C SER A 108 12.86 -14.71 11.35
N GLU A 109 12.14 -13.87 12.11
CA GLU A 109 11.71 -14.21 13.47
C GLU A 109 10.73 -15.39 13.48
N VAL A 110 9.77 -15.40 12.54
CA VAL A 110 8.76 -16.47 12.43
C VAL A 110 9.32 -17.70 11.70
N TYR A 111 10.17 -17.49 10.70
CA TYR A 111 10.82 -18.55 9.91
C TYR A 111 12.34 -18.49 10.04
N PRO A 112 12.93 -18.96 11.17
CA PRO A 112 14.38 -18.84 11.42
C PRO A 112 15.29 -19.53 10.40
N ASN A 113 14.75 -20.47 9.62
CA ASN A 113 15.44 -21.12 8.51
C ASN A 113 15.60 -20.21 7.28
N ILE A 114 14.94 -19.06 7.27
CA ILE A 114 15.04 -18.01 6.26
C ILE A 114 15.61 -16.76 6.95
N GLY A 115 16.89 -16.84 7.31
CA GLY A 115 17.59 -15.76 8.02
C GLY A 115 17.94 -14.58 7.13
N GLU A 116 18.37 -13.48 7.75
CA GLU A 116 18.85 -12.27 7.06
C GLU A 116 20.31 -12.44 6.60
N ASP A 117 20.59 -13.54 5.89
CA ASP A 117 21.88 -13.88 5.33
C ASP A 117 21.74 -14.38 3.88
N MET A 118 22.85 -14.75 3.25
CA MET A 118 22.85 -15.19 1.85
C MET A 118 22.04 -16.47 1.63
N ASP A 119 22.08 -17.40 2.56
CA ASP A 119 21.35 -18.67 2.44
C ASP A 119 19.86 -18.46 2.66
N GLY A 120 19.50 -17.65 3.65
CA GLY A 120 18.12 -17.24 3.90
C GLY A 120 17.51 -16.48 2.75
N LEU A 121 18.23 -15.52 2.19
CA LEU A 121 17.76 -14.75 1.04
C LEU A 121 17.55 -15.61 -0.21
N LYS A 122 18.46 -16.58 -0.45
CA LYS A 122 18.29 -17.57 -1.51
C LYS A 122 17.04 -18.43 -1.30
N LYS A 123 16.80 -18.88 -0.07
CA LYS A 123 15.59 -19.63 0.29
C LYS A 123 14.33 -18.79 0.10
N LEU A 124 14.35 -17.52 0.53
CA LEU A 124 13.25 -16.57 0.35
C LEU A 124 12.85 -16.45 -1.13
N CYS A 125 13.82 -16.21 -2.01
CA CYS A 125 13.57 -16.11 -3.44
C CYS A 125 13.05 -17.44 -4.01
N LYS A 126 13.67 -18.56 -3.67
CA LYS A 126 13.32 -19.87 -4.20
C LYS A 126 11.90 -20.30 -3.84
N GLN A 127 11.47 -20.05 -2.59
CA GLN A 127 10.18 -20.53 -2.08
C GLN A 127 8.97 -19.78 -2.63
N PHE A 128 9.16 -18.53 -3.11
CA PHE A 128 8.05 -17.71 -3.57
C PHE A 128 7.36 -18.36 -4.77
N SER A 129 6.04 -18.54 -4.64
CA SER A 129 5.20 -19.18 -5.65
C SER A 129 5.66 -20.58 -6.09
N PHE A 130 6.26 -21.33 -5.15
CA PHE A 130 6.75 -22.69 -5.36
C PHE A 130 6.01 -23.67 -4.44
N PRO A 131 5.74 -24.92 -4.86
CA PRO A 131 5.07 -25.91 -4.02
C PRO A 131 5.77 -26.11 -2.68
N GLY A 132 5.02 -25.96 -1.58
CA GLY A 132 5.56 -26.02 -0.21
C GLY A 132 6.23 -24.75 0.28
N GLY A 133 6.26 -23.69 -0.53
CA GLY A 133 6.71 -22.36 -0.17
C GLY A 133 5.54 -21.40 0.11
N ILE A 134 5.77 -20.10 -0.10
CA ILE A 134 4.78 -19.06 0.10
C ILE A 134 3.98 -18.77 -1.18
N SER A 135 2.72 -18.39 -1.03
CA SER A 135 1.83 -18.02 -2.14
C SER A 135 2.32 -16.78 -2.89
N SER A 136 1.98 -16.69 -4.20
CA SER A 136 2.20 -15.49 -5.00
C SER A 136 1.28 -14.32 -4.62
N HIS A 137 0.17 -14.60 -3.98
CA HIS A 137 -0.79 -13.62 -3.46
C HIS A 137 -0.55 -13.37 -1.98
N VAL A 138 -1.06 -12.26 -1.47
CA VAL A 138 -1.08 -12.01 -0.02
C VAL A 138 -1.75 -13.19 0.68
N ALA A 139 -1.08 -13.74 1.68
CA ALA A 139 -1.53 -14.94 2.38
C ALA A 139 -1.14 -14.89 3.86
N PRO A 140 -1.91 -15.54 4.75
CA PRO A 140 -1.66 -15.55 6.20
C PRO A 140 -0.31 -16.14 6.60
N GLU A 141 0.31 -16.94 5.72
CA GLU A 141 1.65 -17.49 5.90
C GLU A 141 2.74 -16.41 5.90
N THR A 142 2.48 -15.24 5.31
CA THR A 142 3.36 -14.09 5.46
C THR A 142 3.17 -13.51 6.86
N PRO A 143 4.23 -13.43 7.68
CA PRO A 143 4.14 -12.92 9.04
C PRO A 143 3.47 -11.55 9.13
N GLY A 144 2.51 -11.38 10.04
CA GLY A 144 1.74 -10.15 10.19
C GLY A 144 0.55 -10.02 9.24
N SER A 145 0.42 -10.87 8.24
CA SER A 145 -0.79 -10.91 7.39
C SER A 145 -1.93 -11.64 8.12
N ILE A 146 -3.13 -11.05 8.05
CA ILE A 146 -4.30 -11.57 8.77
C ILE A 146 -5.17 -12.41 7.84
N ASN A 147 -5.23 -12.05 6.56
CA ASN A 147 -6.17 -12.63 5.61
C ASN A 147 -5.53 -12.85 4.24
N GLU A 148 -6.16 -13.69 3.45
CA GLU A 148 -5.83 -13.91 2.04
C GLU A 148 -6.16 -12.70 1.18
N GLY A 149 -5.30 -12.40 0.19
CA GLY A 149 -5.56 -11.45 -0.87
C GLY A 149 -5.83 -12.15 -2.19
N GLY A 150 -6.29 -11.38 -3.21
CA GLY A 150 -6.48 -11.87 -4.57
C GLY A 150 -7.92 -11.91 -5.04
N GLU A 151 -8.88 -11.92 -4.15
CA GLU A 151 -10.28 -11.63 -4.48
C GLU A 151 -10.46 -10.12 -4.61
N LEU A 152 -10.52 -9.64 -5.84
CA LEU A 152 -10.66 -8.21 -6.12
C LEU A 152 -12.08 -7.71 -5.81
N GLY A 153 -12.16 -6.53 -5.20
CA GLY A 153 -13.41 -5.81 -5.00
C GLY A 153 -13.88 -5.68 -3.55
N TYR A 154 -13.24 -6.35 -2.61
CA TYR A 154 -13.70 -6.37 -1.20
C TYR A 154 -12.84 -5.55 -0.25
N SER A 155 -11.67 -5.10 -0.68
CA SER A 155 -10.68 -4.42 0.17
C SER A 155 -11.25 -3.21 0.91
N LEU A 156 -11.98 -2.36 0.21
CA LEU A 156 -12.56 -1.16 0.80
C LEU A 156 -13.69 -1.49 1.79
N ALA A 157 -14.53 -2.48 1.48
CA ALA A 157 -15.57 -2.95 2.39
C ALA A 157 -14.97 -3.56 3.68
N HIS A 158 -13.90 -4.36 3.55
CA HIS A 158 -13.16 -4.89 4.71
C HIS A 158 -12.57 -3.76 5.56
N SER A 159 -12.06 -2.71 4.93
CA SER A 159 -11.51 -1.55 5.63
C SER A 159 -12.58 -0.85 6.48
N PHE A 160 -13.78 -0.68 5.95
CA PHE A 160 -14.90 -0.13 6.73
C PHE A 160 -15.30 -1.04 7.88
N GLY A 161 -15.38 -2.36 7.62
CA GLY A 161 -15.68 -3.33 8.67
C GLY A 161 -14.68 -3.33 9.82
N ALA A 162 -13.39 -3.11 9.52
CA ALA A 162 -12.33 -3.09 10.52
C ALA A 162 -12.39 -1.87 11.44
N VAL A 163 -12.89 -0.73 10.96
CA VAL A 163 -12.89 0.53 11.72
C VAL A 163 -14.19 0.80 12.49
N PHE A 164 -15.26 0.05 12.24
CA PHE A 164 -16.48 0.18 13.04
C PHE A 164 -16.19 -0.15 14.52
N ASP A 165 -16.64 0.72 15.42
CA ASP A 165 -16.42 0.63 16.87
C ASP A 165 -14.93 0.61 17.29
N ASN A 166 -14.03 1.02 16.40
CA ASN A 166 -12.58 1.13 16.65
C ASN A 166 -12.11 2.59 16.44
N PRO A 167 -12.43 3.50 17.37
CA PRO A 167 -12.29 4.95 17.15
C PRO A 167 -10.86 5.42 16.86
N ASP A 168 -9.85 4.70 17.31
CA ASP A 168 -8.45 5.12 17.16
C ASP A 168 -7.74 4.45 15.95
N LEU A 169 -8.40 3.47 15.33
CA LEU A 169 -7.86 2.74 14.20
C LEU A 169 -8.00 3.54 12.89
N VAL A 170 -6.94 3.56 12.10
CA VAL A 170 -6.98 3.96 10.69
C VAL A 170 -6.72 2.73 9.82
N ALA A 171 -7.67 2.37 8.96
CA ALA A 171 -7.46 1.37 7.93
C ALA A 171 -7.01 2.05 6.64
N ALA A 172 -5.72 1.95 6.32
CA ALA A 172 -5.19 2.36 5.02
C ALA A 172 -5.49 1.26 4.00
N CYS A 173 -6.16 1.61 2.92
CA CYS A 173 -6.61 0.66 1.91
C CYS A 173 -6.02 1.01 0.54
N ILE A 174 -5.11 0.17 0.03
CA ILE A 174 -4.68 0.26 -1.35
C ILE A 174 -5.78 -0.34 -2.23
N VAL A 175 -6.32 0.46 -3.13
CA VAL A 175 -7.31 0.04 -4.10
C VAL A 175 -6.68 0.06 -5.48
N GLY A 176 -6.67 -1.06 -6.19
CA GLY A 176 -6.25 -1.11 -7.59
C GLY A 176 -7.31 -0.47 -8.49
N ASP A 177 -6.86 0.22 -9.55
CA ASP A 177 -7.77 0.84 -10.51
C ASP A 177 -8.59 -0.20 -11.29
N GLY A 178 -8.02 -1.35 -11.62
CA GLY A 178 -8.76 -2.48 -12.17
C GLY A 178 -9.76 -3.10 -11.17
N GLU A 179 -9.39 -3.16 -9.90
CA GLU A 179 -10.27 -3.58 -8.81
C GLU A 179 -11.46 -2.63 -8.65
N SER A 180 -11.25 -1.33 -8.88
CA SER A 180 -12.30 -0.30 -8.80
C SER A 180 -13.47 -0.53 -9.76
N GLU A 181 -13.29 -1.34 -10.80
CA GLU A 181 -14.33 -1.67 -11.77
C GLU A 181 -15.22 -2.84 -11.34
N THR A 182 -14.87 -3.54 -10.26
CA THR A 182 -15.71 -4.61 -9.72
C THR A 182 -16.94 -4.03 -9.05
N GLY A 183 -18.08 -4.75 -9.14
CA GLY A 183 -19.34 -4.28 -8.55
C GLY A 183 -19.23 -3.99 -7.05
N PRO A 184 -18.66 -4.90 -6.24
CA PRO A 184 -18.52 -4.66 -4.80
C PRO A 184 -17.69 -3.41 -4.47
N LEU A 185 -16.58 -3.17 -5.16
CA LEU A 185 -15.73 -2.01 -4.86
C LEU A 185 -16.36 -0.71 -5.36
N ALA A 186 -16.94 -0.73 -6.55
CA ALA A 186 -17.61 0.45 -7.10
C ALA A 186 -18.71 0.99 -6.17
N THR A 187 -19.44 0.10 -5.49
CA THR A 187 -20.43 0.48 -4.48
C THR A 187 -19.79 0.88 -3.15
N SER A 188 -18.67 0.29 -2.78
CA SER A 188 -17.98 0.54 -1.50
C SER A 188 -17.41 1.95 -1.38
N TRP A 189 -17.19 2.68 -2.48
CA TRP A 189 -16.79 4.08 -2.43
C TRP A 189 -17.75 4.97 -1.63
N GLN A 190 -19.01 4.55 -1.48
CA GLN A 190 -20.03 5.29 -0.73
C GLN A 190 -20.12 4.87 0.74
N CYS A 191 -19.39 3.84 1.19
CA CYS A 191 -19.52 3.31 2.55
C CYS A 191 -19.00 4.26 3.64
N ASN A 192 -18.24 5.30 3.27
CA ASN A 192 -17.87 6.38 4.20
C ASN A 192 -19.10 7.08 4.83
N LYS A 193 -20.28 6.93 4.22
CA LYS A 193 -21.54 7.48 4.73
C LYS A 193 -22.08 6.74 5.96
N PHE A 194 -21.54 5.54 6.23
CA PHE A 194 -21.87 4.77 7.44
C PHE A 194 -20.96 5.06 8.63
N LEU A 195 -19.80 5.72 8.39
CA LEU A 195 -18.87 6.04 9.47
C LEU A 195 -19.41 7.14 10.37
N ASN A 196 -19.38 6.89 11.67
CA ASN A 196 -19.59 7.90 12.70
C ASN A 196 -18.22 8.34 13.24
N PRO A 197 -17.75 9.56 12.95
CA PRO A 197 -16.42 10.01 13.35
C PRO A 197 -16.23 10.10 14.87
N LYS A 198 -17.31 9.98 15.65
CA LYS A 198 -17.27 9.98 17.11
C LYS A 198 -16.89 8.62 17.69
N THR A 199 -17.43 7.55 17.12
CA THR A 199 -17.32 6.17 17.65
C THR A 199 -16.48 5.24 16.80
N ASP A 200 -16.31 5.56 15.52
CA ASP A 200 -15.60 4.73 14.57
C ASP A 200 -14.20 5.29 14.28
N GLY A 201 -13.36 4.44 13.75
CA GLY A 201 -12.08 4.83 13.19
C GLY A 201 -12.23 5.54 11.84
N ALA A 202 -11.17 5.53 11.05
CA ALA A 202 -11.17 6.13 9.73
C ALA A 202 -10.63 5.17 8.67
N VAL A 203 -11.15 5.27 7.45
CA VAL A 203 -10.60 4.60 6.27
C VAL A 203 -9.86 5.63 5.44
N LEU A 204 -8.61 5.32 5.07
CA LEU A 204 -7.79 6.10 4.16
C LEU A 204 -7.59 5.33 2.87
N PRO A 205 -8.44 5.52 1.84
CA PRO A 205 -8.23 4.89 0.55
C PRO A 205 -7.03 5.51 -0.17
N ILE A 206 -6.22 4.64 -0.79
CA ILE A 206 -5.11 5.01 -1.66
C ILE A 206 -5.37 4.31 -2.98
N LEU A 207 -5.97 5.02 -3.92
CA LEU A 207 -6.18 4.51 -5.27
C LEU A 207 -4.84 4.43 -6.00
N HIS A 208 -4.38 3.22 -6.26
CA HIS A 208 -3.22 2.97 -7.10
C HIS A 208 -3.66 2.94 -8.57
N LEU A 209 -3.61 4.11 -9.19
CA LEU A 209 -4.00 4.34 -10.58
C LEU A 209 -2.79 4.14 -11.49
N ASN A 210 -2.48 2.89 -11.82
CA ASN A 210 -1.39 2.53 -12.73
C ASN A 210 -1.83 2.47 -14.21
N GLY A 211 -3.12 2.55 -14.48
CA GLY A 211 -3.69 2.73 -15.80
C GLY A 211 -4.15 1.46 -16.50
N TYR A 212 -3.75 0.30 -16.04
CA TYR A 212 -4.00 -0.97 -16.74
C TYR A 212 -4.49 -2.09 -15.83
N LYS A 213 -5.26 -2.97 -16.41
CA LYS A 213 -5.61 -4.31 -15.88
C LYS A 213 -5.21 -5.35 -16.92
N ILE A 214 -4.27 -6.23 -16.61
CA ILE A 214 -3.69 -7.23 -17.51
C ILE A 214 -3.30 -6.61 -18.87
N SER A 215 -4.18 -6.55 -19.84
CA SER A 215 -3.92 -6.05 -21.21
C SER A 215 -4.77 -4.85 -21.62
N ASN A 216 -5.64 -4.34 -20.75
CA ASN A 216 -6.57 -3.27 -21.08
C ASN A 216 -6.44 -2.07 -20.15
N PRO A 217 -6.53 -0.84 -20.67
CA PRO A 217 -6.64 0.35 -19.83
C PRO A 217 -7.89 0.28 -18.94
N THR A 218 -7.74 0.77 -17.72
CA THR A 218 -8.85 0.86 -16.76
C THR A 218 -9.78 2.04 -17.07
N ILE A 219 -11.01 1.99 -16.58
CA ILE A 219 -11.98 3.08 -16.76
C ILE A 219 -11.44 4.37 -16.13
N LEU A 220 -10.92 4.30 -14.90
CA LEU A 220 -10.41 5.47 -14.20
C LEU A 220 -9.17 6.10 -14.87
N ALA A 221 -8.41 5.33 -15.65
CA ALA A 221 -7.31 5.86 -16.45
C ALA A 221 -7.76 6.59 -17.73
N ARG A 222 -9.02 6.41 -18.15
CA ARG A 222 -9.58 6.98 -19.38
C ARG A 222 -10.28 8.32 -19.17
N ILE A 223 -10.54 8.68 -17.92
CA ILE A 223 -11.20 9.93 -17.57
C ILE A 223 -10.19 10.98 -17.11
N SER A 224 -10.56 12.24 -17.24
CA SER A 224 -9.71 13.36 -16.88
C SER A 224 -9.53 13.44 -15.34
N ARG A 225 -8.52 14.20 -14.91
CA ARG A 225 -8.35 14.50 -13.48
C ARG A 225 -9.58 15.18 -12.89
N GLU A 226 -10.19 16.12 -13.61
CA GLU A 226 -11.38 16.85 -13.18
C GLU A 226 -12.58 15.89 -12.99
N GLU A 227 -12.77 14.93 -13.91
CA GLU A 227 -13.80 13.90 -13.77
C GLU A 227 -13.56 13.01 -12.56
N LEU A 228 -12.30 12.62 -12.28
CA LEU A 228 -11.93 11.86 -11.10
C LEU A 228 -12.24 12.65 -9.81
N GLU A 229 -11.91 13.94 -9.78
CA GLU A 229 -12.22 14.82 -8.64
C GLU A 229 -13.73 14.87 -8.39
N HIS A 230 -14.54 15.09 -9.42
CA HIS A 230 -15.99 15.11 -9.32
C HIS A 230 -16.57 13.76 -8.89
N PHE A 231 -16.05 12.67 -9.42
CA PHE A 231 -16.47 11.32 -9.06
C PHE A 231 -16.27 11.04 -7.57
N PHE A 232 -15.07 11.27 -7.08
CA PHE A 232 -14.76 11.04 -5.66
C PHE A 232 -15.43 12.02 -4.74
N ASP A 233 -15.54 13.28 -5.15
CA ASP A 233 -16.29 14.30 -4.40
C ASP A 233 -17.76 13.89 -4.22
N GLY A 234 -18.41 13.41 -5.27
CA GLY A 234 -19.78 12.88 -5.22
C GLY A 234 -19.93 11.66 -4.32
N CYS A 235 -18.89 10.83 -4.20
CA CYS A 235 -18.86 9.72 -3.26
C CYS A 235 -18.58 10.15 -1.81
N GLY A 236 -18.22 11.40 -1.55
CA GLY A 236 -17.94 11.94 -0.21
C GLY A 236 -16.47 11.89 0.18
N TRP A 237 -15.58 11.87 -0.81
CA TRP A 237 -14.13 11.89 -0.63
C TRP A 237 -13.54 13.24 -1.06
N LYS A 238 -12.38 13.56 -0.50
CA LYS A 238 -11.52 14.66 -0.89
C LYS A 238 -10.21 14.09 -1.43
N PRO A 239 -10.05 13.96 -2.77
CA PRO A 239 -8.88 13.33 -3.34
C PRO A 239 -7.66 14.25 -3.33
N TYR A 240 -6.52 13.70 -2.89
CA TYR A 240 -5.19 14.28 -3.01
C TYR A 240 -4.41 13.53 -4.08
N PHE A 241 -4.00 14.23 -5.13
CA PHE A 241 -3.29 13.63 -6.24
C PHE A 241 -1.78 13.64 -6.01
N VAL A 242 -1.18 12.47 -6.14
CA VAL A 242 0.27 12.25 -6.13
C VAL A 242 0.64 11.69 -7.50
N GLU A 243 1.24 12.52 -8.34
CA GLU A 243 1.49 12.23 -9.75
C GLU A 243 2.89 12.65 -10.14
N GLY A 244 3.56 11.84 -10.97
CA GLY A 244 4.90 12.11 -11.49
C GLY A 244 5.65 10.83 -11.83
N ASP A 245 6.89 11.00 -12.25
CA ASP A 245 7.81 9.95 -12.70
C ASP A 245 9.17 10.01 -12.00
N GLU A 246 9.49 11.14 -11.34
CA GLU A 246 10.74 11.29 -10.61
C GLU A 246 10.58 10.83 -9.15
N PRO A 247 11.28 9.77 -8.69
CA PRO A 247 11.06 9.15 -7.40
C PRO A 247 11.16 10.11 -6.21
N MET A 248 12.15 10.99 -6.19
CA MET A 248 12.35 11.92 -5.05
C MET A 248 11.25 12.98 -4.96
N ASP A 249 10.74 13.44 -6.10
CA ASP A 249 9.58 14.33 -6.16
C ASP A 249 8.32 13.61 -5.70
N MET A 250 8.13 12.36 -6.15
CA MET A 250 7.00 11.53 -5.72
C MET A 250 7.03 11.25 -4.22
N HIS A 251 8.20 10.97 -3.64
CA HIS A 251 8.34 10.83 -2.18
C HIS A 251 7.96 12.11 -1.44
N SER A 252 8.36 13.26 -1.93
CA SER A 252 8.02 14.57 -1.34
C SER A 252 6.51 14.83 -1.40
N LYS A 253 5.89 14.61 -2.56
CA LYS A 253 4.45 14.78 -2.77
C LYS A 253 3.63 13.83 -1.90
N MET A 254 4.00 12.56 -1.85
CA MET A 254 3.30 11.56 -1.07
C MET A 254 3.40 11.84 0.44
N ALA A 255 4.57 12.26 0.91
CA ALA A 255 4.75 12.64 2.30
C ALA A 255 3.82 13.81 2.67
N ALA A 256 3.76 14.85 1.85
CA ALA A 256 2.89 16.00 2.08
C ALA A 256 1.40 15.64 2.02
N ALA A 257 0.99 14.84 1.03
CA ALA A 257 -0.41 14.43 0.87
C ALA A 257 -0.89 13.56 2.03
N LEU A 258 -0.07 12.61 2.49
CA LEU A 258 -0.41 11.77 3.64
C LEU A 258 -0.44 12.55 4.95
N ASP A 259 0.49 13.48 5.15
CA ASP A 259 0.46 14.35 6.34
C ASP A 259 -0.81 15.17 6.39
N GLN A 260 -1.21 15.75 5.26
CA GLN A 260 -2.46 16.50 5.17
C GLN A 260 -3.69 15.62 5.38
N ALA A 261 -3.73 14.44 4.80
CA ALA A 261 -4.83 13.49 4.98
C ALA A 261 -4.96 13.06 6.45
N MET A 262 -3.86 12.77 7.14
CA MET A 262 -3.87 12.40 8.55
C MET A 262 -4.30 13.56 9.45
N ASP A 263 -3.83 14.76 9.18
CA ASP A 263 -4.25 15.96 9.91
C ASP A 263 -5.77 16.18 9.78
N GLU A 264 -6.32 16.00 8.58
CA GLU A 264 -7.78 16.14 8.34
C GLU A 264 -8.57 15.04 9.03
N ILE A 265 -8.12 13.77 8.97
CA ILE A 265 -8.77 12.68 9.71
C ILE A 265 -8.84 13.01 11.20
N LYS A 266 -7.69 13.41 11.79
CA LYS A 266 -7.63 13.79 13.21
C LYS A 266 -8.52 14.99 13.53
N ALA A 267 -8.59 15.99 12.66
CA ALA A 267 -9.44 17.15 12.84
C ALA A 267 -10.94 16.79 12.79
N ILE A 268 -11.35 15.94 11.84
CA ILE A 268 -12.72 15.43 11.73
C ILE A 268 -13.12 14.68 13.01
N GLN A 269 -12.30 13.72 13.43
CA GLN A 269 -12.57 12.92 14.63
C GLN A 269 -12.59 13.78 15.90
N LYS A 270 -11.63 14.68 16.05
CA LYS A 270 -11.57 15.60 17.18
C LYS A 270 -12.82 16.49 17.25
N ASN A 271 -13.22 17.08 16.14
CA ASN A 271 -14.40 17.94 16.10
C ASN A 271 -15.68 17.17 16.47
N ALA A 272 -15.84 15.95 15.96
CA ALA A 272 -16.99 15.11 16.30
C ALA A 272 -17.01 14.71 17.79
N ARG A 273 -15.86 14.42 18.39
CA ARG A 273 -15.74 13.94 19.78
C ARG A 273 -15.84 15.06 20.80
N GLU A 274 -15.21 16.21 20.54
CA GLU A 274 -15.16 17.34 21.48
C GLU A 274 -16.34 18.29 21.34
N ASN A 275 -16.83 18.52 20.11
CA ASN A 275 -17.88 19.49 19.81
C ASN A 275 -19.23 18.86 19.46
N ASP A 276 -19.31 17.52 19.48
CA ASP A 276 -20.50 16.74 19.11
C ASP A 276 -21.00 17.07 17.68
N ASP A 277 -20.08 17.47 16.80
CA ASP A 277 -20.38 17.78 15.41
C ASP A 277 -20.48 16.47 14.60
N LEU A 278 -21.72 16.07 14.33
CA LEU A 278 -22.05 14.88 13.54
C LEU A 278 -22.36 15.23 12.08
N THR A 279 -22.01 16.41 11.63
CA THR A 279 -22.10 16.78 10.21
C THR A 279 -21.23 15.80 9.40
N ARG A 280 -21.83 15.21 8.36
CA ARG A 280 -21.11 14.24 7.53
C ARG A 280 -19.88 14.90 6.88
N PRO A 281 -18.66 14.42 7.20
CA PRO A 281 -17.46 15.01 6.61
C PRO A 281 -17.22 14.48 5.19
N LYS A 282 -16.39 15.21 4.44
CA LYS A 282 -15.67 14.65 3.30
C LYS A 282 -14.34 14.09 3.81
N TRP A 283 -14.18 12.78 3.73
CA TRP A 283 -12.95 12.11 4.18
C TRP A 283 -11.85 12.26 3.13
N PRO A 284 -10.58 12.44 3.55
CA PRO A 284 -9.47 12.48 2.61
C PRO A 284 -9.22 11.11 1.99
N MET A 285 -8.71 11.11 0.75
CA MET A 285 -8.17 9.94 0.07
C MET A 285 -6.97 10.35 -0.79
N ILE A 286 -6.12 9.38 -1.17
CA ILE A 286 -4.99 9.60 -2.07
C ILE A 286 -5.31 8.98 -3.43
N VAL A 287 -4.98 9.70 -4.49
CA VAL A 287 -4.90 9.17 -5.86
C VAL A 287 -3.42 9.13 -6.25
N LEU A 288 -2.82 7.95 -6.13
CA LEU A 288 -1.45 7.71 -6.53
C LEU A 288 -1.43 7.29 -8.01
N ARG A 289 -1.08 8.23 -8.87
CA ARG A 289 -1.00 7.97 -10.31
C ARG A 289 0.43 7.61 -10.70
N THR A 290 0.58 6.38 -11.18
CA THR A 290 1.85 5.84 -11.69
C THR A 290 1.67 5.36 -13.13
N CYS A 291 2.75 4.95 -13.79
CA CYS A 291 2.65 4.37 -15.13
C CYS A 291 3.02 2.89 -15.09
N LEU A 292 2.11 2.02 -15.46
CA LEU A 292 2.35 0.59 -15.52
C LEU A 292 3.51 0.23 -16.46
N LEU A 293 3.67 0.95 -17.56
CA LEU A 293 4.75 0.74 -18.54
C LEU A 293 6.16 0.96 -17.97
N TYR A 294 6.28 1.77 -16.90
CA TYR A 294 7.56 1.98 -16.22
C TYR A 294 7.78 1.05 -15.03
N THR A 295 6.74 0.35 -14.60
CA THR A 295 6.75 -0.45 -13.37
C THR A 295 6.47 -1.92 -13.58
N SER A 296 6.13 -2.38 -14.80
CA SER A 296 5.67 -3.75 -15.01
C SER A 296 6.16 -4.39 -16.30
N ASP A 297 6.09 -5.71 -16.29
CA ASP A 297 6.07 -6.60 -17.46
C ASP A 297 4.75 -6.46 -18.25
N ALA A 298 4.32 -5.25 -18.56
CA ALA A 298 3.18 -5.04 -19.46
C ALA A 298 3.47 -5.50 -20.90
N ALA A 299 4.54 -6.27 -21.06
CA ALA A 299 5.00 -6.82 -22.33
C ALA A 299 4.67 -8.31 -22.50
N ASP A 300 3.90 -8.92 -21.59
CA ASP A 300 3.41 -10.30 -21.76
C ASP A 300 2.01 -10.36 -22.36
#